data_ea35c6b0cb269db700cdb36584c2dca5
#
_entry.id   ea35c6b0cb269db700cdb36584c2dca5
#
_cell.length_a   1.000
_cell.length_b   1.000
_cell.length_c   1.000
_cell.angle_alpha   90.00
_cell.angle_beta   90.00
_cell.angle_gamma   90.00
#
_symmetry.space_group_name_H-M   'P 1'
#
loop_
_entity.id
_entity.type
_entity.pdbx_description
1 polymer ?
#
loop_
_entity_poly.entity_id
_entity_poly.type
_entity_poly.pdbx_seq_one_letter_code
_entity_poly.pdbx_strand_id
1 'polypeptide(L)'
;MQILVLSSKGHYAECEEKNYWDCFIIDTGDELIIYDCGSEEHALRVIEYMDDHGYDQAKLILSHNDSDHFDGIPKLLEQKKLSGIYTTLLLKYKKDILKIIDDGRRTENGIIEEILDKYDNIAQLSGEPIYDVYEEKPALCDGVEIVGPDKDYMLGTVAKRLDGREGDTMDGETAVNATSLQVSVTIGSRKVLLCGDSSFSAIEDKLSQYDCIQLPHHGKEKQAEKIFESKGNPIKTLYLVSDNTGSTNGGSDKLDDKKYKGYRVKNTRKCGDIEVDEKIFEKKSYTTGKTLGV
;
A
#
# COMPACT_ATOMS: atom_id res chain seq x y z
N MET A 1 17.65 -4.90 -6.57
CA MET A 1 16.28 -4.46 -6.21
C MET A 1 16.17 -4.24 -4.72
N GLN A 2 15.57 -3.14 -4.32
CA GLN A 2 15.31 -2.79 -2.93
C GLN A 2 14.01 -2.00 -2.82
N ILE A 3 13.43 -1.95 -1.61
CA ILE A 3 12.30 -1.09 -1.29
C ILE A 3 12.73 -0.14 -0.18
N LEU A 4 12.46 1.15 -0.35
CA LEU A 4 12.59 2.13 0.71
C LEU A 4 11.20 2.56 1.15
N VAL A 5 10.86 2.30 2.41
CA VAL A 5 9.62 2.76 3.04
C VAL A 5 9.92 4.11 3.67
N LEU A 6 9.34 5.15 3.14
CA LEU A 6 9.59 6.50 3.62
C LEU A 6 8.84 6.77 4.93
N SER A 7 9.52 7.42 5.86
CA SER A 7 8.92 7.92 7.10
C SER A 7 8.64 9.40 6.98
N SER A 8 7.53 9.87 7.51
CA SER A 8 7.26 11.29 7.69
C SER A 8 7.93 11.87 8.93
N LYS A 9 8.53 10.99 9.78
CA LYS A 9 9.16 11.41 11.03
C LYS A 9 10.42 12.24 10.81
N GLY A 10 10.44 13.43 11.40
CA GLY A 10 11.63 14.29 11.42
C GLY A 10 11.75 15.26 10.26
N HIS A 11 10.91 15.15 9.25
CA HIS A 11 10.84 16.08 8.13
C HIS A 11 9.86 17.23 8.39
N TYR A 12 8.93 17.04 9.31
CA TYR A 12 7.94 18.06 9.72
C TYR A 12 8.14 18.42 11.18
N ALA A 13 8.75 19.56 11.43
CA ALA A 13 8.86 20.12 12.80
C ALA A 13 7.48 20.44 13.43
N GLU A 14 6.44 20.55 12.60
CA GLU A 14 5.10 20.94 13.02
C GLU A 14 4.09 19.79 13.02
N CYS A 15 4.46 18.59 12.57
CA CYS A 15 3.55 17.47 12.35
C CYS A 15 3.86 16.23 13.18
N GLU A 16 4.35 16.36 14.41
CA GLU A 16 4.56 15.22 15.32
C GLU A 16 3.27 14.37 15.53
N GLU A 17 2.11 14.95 15.22
CA GLU A 17 0.80 14.30 15.40
C GLU A 17 0.19 13.67 14.14
N LYS A 18 0.84 13.82 12.96
CA LYS A 18 0.27 13.38 11.67
C LYS A 18 1.21 12.46 10.91
N ASN A 19 1.56 11.36 11.47
CA ASN A 19 2.41 10.34 10.85
C ASN A 19 1.54 9.19 10.31
N TYR A 20 0.89 9.36 9.16
CA TYR A 20 0.01 8.34 8.58
C TYR A 20 0.03 8.32 7.04
N TRP A 21 1.05 8.89 6.41
CA TRP A 21 1.16 8.90 4.96
C TRP A 21 2.00 7.74 4.45
N ASP A 22 1.53 7.10 3.40
CA ASP A 22 2.23 6.00 2.74
C ASP A 22 3.04 6.48 1.54
N CYS A 23 4.30 6.04 1.48
CA CYS A 23 5.13 6.19 0.29
C CYS A 23 6.24 5.14 0.29
N PHE A 24 6.29 4.36 -0.79
CA PHE A 24 7.31 3.33 -0.98
C PHE A 24 8.04 3.58 -2.30
N ILE A 25 9.36 3.60 -2.26
CA ILE A 25 10.20 3.62 -3.44
C ILE A 25 10.67 2.20 -3.70
N ILE A 26 10.38 1.65 -4.88
CA ILE A 26 10.85 0.36 -5.35
C ILE A 26 11.92 0.63 -6.41
N ASP A 27 13.17 0.43 -6.03
CA ASP A 27 14.31 0.64 -6.90
C ASP A 27 14.80 -0.71 -7.43
N THR A 28 14.69 -0.90 -8.73
CA THR A 28 15.11 -2.13 -9.41
C THR A 28 16.57 -2.09 -9.86
N GLY A 29 17.16 -0.89 -9.87
CA GLY A 29 18.46 -0.59 -10.47
C GLY A 29 18.37 -0.08 -11.89
N ASP A 30 17.32 -0.46 -12.65
CA ASP A 30 17.07 -0.01 -14.02
C ASP A 30 15.86 0.94 -14.11
N GLU A 31 14.84 0.70 -13.30
CA GLU A 31 13.61 1.47 -13.25
C GLU A 31 13.23 1.81 -11.80
N LEU A 32 12.56 2.93 -11.62
CA LEU A 32 12.00 3.34 -10.35
C LEU A 32 10.47 3.23 -10.40
N ILE A 33 9.91 2.58 -9.36
CA ILE A 33 8.46 2.49 -9.17
C ILE A 33 8.14 3.09 -7.81
N ILE A 34 7.11 3.92 -7.77
CA ILE A 34 6.58 4.50 -6.55
C ILE A 34 5.27 3.78 -6.25
N TYR A 35 5.09 3.28 -5.05
CA TYR A 35 3.82 2.76 -4.57
C TYR A 35 3.28 3.73 -3.51
N ASP A 36 2.21 4.42 -3.87
CA ASP A 36 1.61 5.54 -3.16
C ASP A 36 2.56 6.73 -2.93
N CYS A 37 2.01 7.92 -2.74
CA CYS A 37 2.74 9.12 -2.37
C CYS A 37 1.80 10.05 -1.60
N GLY A 38 1.69 9.82 -0.29
CA GLY A 38 0.63 10.41 0.52
C GLY A 38 0.85 11.87 0.92
N SER A 39 2.04 12.46 0.71
CA SER A 39 2.29 13.85 1.07
C SER A 39 3.23 14.54 0.10
N GLU A 40 3.12 15.90 0.02
CA GLU A 40 4.05 16.70 -0.78
C GLU A 40 5.51 16.50 -0.34
N GLU A 41 5.75 16.30 0.95
CA GLU A 41 7.09 16.01 1.47
C GLU A 41 7.62 14.66 0.98
N HIS A 42 6.79 13.63 0.97
CA HIS A 42 7.17 12.36 0.36
C HIS A 42 7.52 12.57 -1.11
N ALA A 43 6.76 13.38 -1.85
CA ALA A 43 7.07 13.69 -3.24
C ALA A 43 8.43 14.38 -3.39
N LEU A 44 8.76 15.35 -2.54
CA LEU A 44 10.07 16.02 -2.56
C LEU A 44 11.21 15.04 -2.29
N ARG A 45 11.04 14.12 -1.35
CA ARG A 45 12.02 13.08 -1.05
C ARG A 45 12.18 12.04 -2.16
N VAL A 46 11.07 11.71 -2.83
CA VAL A 46 11.12 10.88 -4.04
C VAL A 46 11.93 11.58 -5.13
N ILE A 47 11.71 12.88 -5.34
CA ILE A 47 12.45 13.67 -6.33
C ILE A 47 13.94 13.71 -5.99
N GLU A 48 14.30 13.96 -4.72
CA GLU A 48 15.68 13.93 -4.24
C GLU A 48 16.32 12.55 -4.49
N TYR A 49 15.62 11.48 -4.16
CA TYR A 49 16.08 10.12 -4.44
C TYR A 49 16.33 9.88 -5.93
N MET A 50 15.40 10.34 -6.79
CA MET A 50 15.53 10.22 -8.24
C MET A 50 16.75 10.98 -8.75
N ASP A 51 16.96 12.21 -8.29
CA ASP A 51 18.08 13.05 -8.71
C ASP A 51 19.42 12.44 -8.26
N ASP A 52 19.50 11.91 -7.03
CA ASP A 52 20.71 11.27 -6.49
C ASP A 52 21.08 9.96 -7.20
N HIS A 53 20.09 9.25 -7.75
CA HIS A 53 20.28 7.95 -8.40
C HIS A 53 20.20 8.02 -9.93
N GLY A 54 19.96 9.22 -10.50
CA GLY A 54 19.95 9.44 -11.94
C GLY A 54 18.69 8.97 -12.66
N TYR A 55 17.56 8.93 -11.98
CA TYR A 55 16.26 8.62 -12.59
C TYR A 55 15.56 9.88 -13.07
N ASP A 56 15.23 9.95 -14.36
CA ASP A 56 14.46 11.06 -14.91
C ASP A 56 12.98 10.97 -14.56
N GLN A 57 12.41 9.78 -14.67
CA GLN A 57 11.00 9.49 -14.42
C GLN A 57 10.81 8.18 -13.69
N ALA A 58 9.69 8.06 -12.97
CA ALA A 58 9.25 6.85 -12.28
C ALA A 58 7.86 6.43 -12.75
N LYS A 59 7.53 5.14 -12.62
CA LYS A 59 6.15 4.65 -12.68
C LYS A 59 5.51 4.80 -11.31
N LEU A 60 4.24 5.19 -11.23
CA LEU A 60 3.49 5.27 -9.99
C LEU A 60 2.39 4.21 -9.96
N ILE A 61 2.28 3.47 -8.88
CA ILE A 61 1.14 2.63 -8.57
C ILE A 61 0.39 3.29 -7.42
N LEU A 62 -0.84 3.74 -7.68
CA LEU A 62 -1.72 4.27 -6.65
C LEU A 62 -2.62 3.15 -6.13
N SER A 63 -2.47 2.78 -4.86
CA SER A 63 -3.25 1.70 -4.25
C SER A 63 -4.74 2.03 -4.19
N HIS A 64 -5.06 3.21 -3.72
CA HIS A 64 -6.40 3.79 -3.64
C HIS A 64 -6.31 5.31 -3.49
N ASN A 65 -7.43 6.01 -3.46
CA ASN A 65 -7.47 7.46 -3.59
C ASN A 65 -7.64 8.25 -2.27
N ASP A 66 -7.42 7.62 -1.12
CA ASP A 66 -7.41 8.36 0.15
C ASP A 66 -6.22 9.33 0.21
N SER A 67 -6.39 10.45 0.89
CA SER A 67 -5.43 11.57 0.88
C SER A 67 -4.03 11.17 1.34
N ASP A 68 -3.95 10.31 2.33
CA ASP A 68 -2.70 9.80 2.90
C ASP A 68 -1.94 8.83 1.98
N HIS A 69 -2.49 8.50 0.80
CA HIS A 69 -1.85 7.75 -0.29
C HIS A 69 -1.68 8.59 -1.56
N PHE A 70 -2.42 9.71 -1.67
CA PHE A 70 -2.56 10.47 -2.91
C PHE A 70 -1.90 11.85 -2.90
N ASP A 71 -1.92 12.60 -1.78
CA ASP A 71 -1.69 14.06 -1.74
C ASP A 71 -0.31 14.53 -2.24
N GLY A 72 0.67 13.65 -2.34
CA GLY A 72 1.96 13.96 -2.95
C GLY A 72 2.01 13.82 -4.48
N ILE A 73 1.06 13.11 -5.09
CA ILE A 73 1.08 12.83 -6.54
C ILE A 73 1.04 14.11 -7.38
N PRO A 74 0.20 15.12 -7.07
CA PRO A 74 0.18 16.37 -7.80
C PRO A 74 1.55 17.04 -7.91
N LYS A 75 2.38 16.93 -6.86
CA LYS A 75 3.74 17.49 -6.87
C LYS A 75 4.67 16.75 -7.83
N LEU A 76 4.58 15.43 -7.90
CA LEU A 76 5.35 14.61 -8.86
C LEU A 76 4.94 14.93 -10.31
N LEU A 77 3.65 15.16 -10.56
CA LEU A 77 3.13 15.58 -11.86
C LEU A 77 3.61 16.97 -12.26
N GLU A 78 3.54 17.94 -11.33
CA GLU A 78 4.05 19.30 -11.55
C GLU A 78 5.52 19.29 -12.01
N GLN A 79 6.32 18.43 -11.38
CA GLN A 79 7.75 18.29 -11.68
C GLN A 79 8.04 17.33 -12.85
N LYS A 80 7.01 16.78 -13.52
CA LYS A 80 7.12 15.84 -14.66
C LYS A 80 7.97 14.61 -14.33
N LYS A 81 7.90 14.14 -13.10
CA LYS A 81 8.69 13.00 -12.61
C LYS A 81 8.02 11.64 -12.84
N LEU A 82 6.81 11.60 -13.41
CA LEU A 82 6.08 10.36 -13.68
C LEU A 82 6.04 10.04 -15.17
N SER A 83 6.24 8.78 -15.52
CA SER A 83 6.07 8.24 -16.88
C SER A 83 4.71 7.55 -17.07
N GLY A 84 3.97 7.30 -15.99
CA GLY A 84 2.64 6.73 -16.02
C GLY A 84 2.13 6.40 -14.61
N ILE A 85 0.81 6.40 -14.47
CA ILE A 85 0.09 6.11 -13.23
C ILE A 85 -0.76 4.86 -13.44
N TYR A 86 -0.62 3.88 -12.58
CA TYR A 86 -1.35 2.61 -12.59
C TYR A 86 -2.30 2.58 -11.39
N THR A 87 -3.59 2.50 -11.66
CA THR A 87 -4.61 2.47 -10.59
C THR A 87 -5.90 1.81 -11.10
N THR A 88 -6.90 1.70 -10.25
CA THR A 88 -8.23 1.23 -10.62
C THR A 88 -9.08 2.38 -11.14
N LEU A 89 -9.47 2.33 -12.40
CA LEU A 89 -10.34 3.35 -13.02
C LEU A 89 -11.82 2.92 -12.95
N LEU A 90 -12.45 3.11 -11.80
CA LEU A 90 -13.82 2.62 -11.52
C LEU A 90 -14.86 3.07 -12.53
N LEU A 91 -14.72 4.25 -13.15
CA LEU A 91 -15.65 4.71 -14.18
C LEU A 91 -15.72 3.79 -15.41
N LYS A 92 -14.68 3.02 -15.69
CA LYS A 92 -14.69 2.01 -16.76
C LYS A 92 -15.68 0.89 -16.44
N TYR A 93 -15.92 0.61 -15.16
CA TYR A 93 -16.71 -0.52 -14.68
C TYR A 93 -18.15 -0.17 -14.27
N LYS A 94 -18.60 1.06 -14.50
CA LYS A 94 -19.93 1.55 -14.10
C LYS A 94 -21.09 0.62 -14.50
N LYS A 95 -21.02 -0.01 -15.68
CA LYS A 95 -22.03 -0.95 -16.15
C LYS A 95 -22.00 -2.30 -15.42
N ASP A 96 -20.81 -2.79 -15.12
CA ASP A 96 -20.63 -4.04 -14.37
C ASP A 96 -21.08 -3.86 -12.93
N ILE A 97 -20.73 -2.73 -12.30
CA ILE A 97 -21.19 -2.36 -10.95
C ILE A 97 -22.71 -2.25 -10.91
N LEU A 98 -23.32 -1.54 -11.88
CA LEU A 98 -24.78 -1.41 -11.96
C LEU A 98 -25.49 -2.76 -12.09
N LYS A 99 -24.90 -3.68 -12.85
CA LYS A 99 -25.40 -5.04 -13.05
C LYS A 99 -25.37 -5.89 -11.78
N ILE A 100 -24.34 -5.71 -10.94
CA ILE A 100 -24.20 -6.40 -9.65
C ILE A 100 -25.23 -5.87 -8.65
N ILE A 101 -25.49 -4.56 -8.65
CA ILE A 101 -26.48 -3.92 -7.77
C ILE A 101 -27.88 -4.43 -8.10
N ASP A 102 -28.27 -4.51 -9.37
CA ASP A 102 -29.52 -5.07 -9.96
C ASP A 102 -30.79 -4.80 -9.13
N ASP A 103 -30.94 -3.58 -8.62
CA ASP A 103 -32.08 -3.19 -7.80
C ASP A 103 -33.23 -2.53 -8.62
N GLY A 104 -33.00 -2.34 -9.92
CA GLY A 104 -33.92 -1.71 -10.87
C GLY A 104 -34.22 -0.23 -10.61
N ARG A 105 -33.60 0.38 -9.61
CA ARG A 105 -33.83 1.77 -9.21
C ARG A 105 -32.69 2.69 -9.59
N ARG A 106 -31.46 2.16 -9.69
CA ARG A 106 -30.28 2.94 -10.02
C ARG A 106 -30.06 3.04 -11.51
N THR A 107 -29.50 4.13 -11.95
CA THR A 107 -29.14 4.40 -13.35
C THR A 107 -27.64 4.47 -13.53
N GLU A 108 -27.17 4.30 -14.76
CA GLU A 108 -25.75 4.47 -15.08
C GLU A 108 -25.23 5.85 -14.67
N ASN A 109 -26.02 6.91 -14.90
CA ASN A 109 -25.63 8.26 -14.51
C ASN A 109 -25.53 8.42 -12.98
N GLY A 110 -26.45 7.83 -12.22
CA GLY A 110 -26.37 7.84 -10.76
C GLY A 110 -25.12 7.14 -10.22
N ILE A 111 -24.73 6.03 -10.86
CA ILE A 111 -23.46 5.34 -10.51
C ILE A 111 -22.25 6.20 -10.86
N ILE A 112 -22.27 6.89 -12.02
CA ILE A 112 -21.17 7.81 -12.40
C ILE A 112 -21.02 8.93 -11.37
N GLU A 113 -22.13 9.57 -10.98
CA GLU A 113 -22.12 10.65 -9.99
C GLU A 113 -21.55 10.17 -8.63
N GLU A 114 -21.98 9.00 -8.15
CA GLU A 114 -21.47 8.43 -6.91
C GLU A 114 -20.00 8.02 -6.98
N ILE A 115 -19.53 7.51 -8.12
CA ILE A 115 -18.11 7.21 -8.32
C ILE A 115 -17.29 8.50 -8.33
N LEU A 116 -17.74 9.54 -9.04
CA LEU A 116 -17.05 10.82 -9.08
C LEU A 116 -16.99 11.48 -7.71
N ASP A 117 -18.08 11.44 -6.94
CA ASP A 117 -18.11 11.98 -5.57
C ASP A 117 -17.07 11.35 -4.64
N LYS A 118 -16.83 10.04 -4.81
CA LYS A 118 -15.94 9.28 -3.91
C LYS A 118 -14.52 9.10 -4.43
N TYR A 119 -14.31 9.25 -5.72
CA TYR A 119 -13.04 8.98 -6.40
C TYR A 119 -12.62 10.14 -7.31
N ASP A 120 -12.99 11.38 -6.93
CA ASP A 120 -12.74 12.59 -7.72
C ASP A 120 -11.24 12.91 -7.84
N ASN A 121 -10.43 12.56 -6.86
CA ASN A 121 -9.00 12.77 -6.88
C ASN A 121 -8.34 12.17 -8.13
N ILE A 122 -8.71 10.94 -8.49
CA ILE A 122 -8.19 10.29 -9.72
C ILE A 122 -8.61 11.04 -10.98
N ALA A 123 -9.83 11.62 -11.00
CA ALA A 123 -10.30 12.41 -12.13
C ALA A 123 -9.52 13.73 -12.31
N GLN A 124 -8.86 14.20 -11.26
CA GLN A 124 -8.01 15.40 -11.29
C GLN A 124 -6.60 15.13 -11.82
N LEU A 125 -6.18 13.86 -11.90
CA LEU A 125 -4.88 13.50 -12.46
C LEU A 125 -4.88 13.82 -13.96
N SER A 126 -4.16 14.83 -14.35
CA SER A 126 -4.06 15.26 -15.74
C SER A 126 -2.60 15.44 -16.14
N GLY A 127 -2.27 15.12 -17.38
CA GLY A 127 -0.96 15.39 -17.96
C GLY A 127 -0.11 14.15 -18.24
N GLU A 128 -0.29 13.07 -17.49
CA GLU A 128 0.42 11.81 -17.71
C GLU A 128 -0.54 10.66 -18.04
N PRO A 129 -0.09 9.61 -18.74
CA PRO A 129 -0.92 8.44 -19.02
C PRO A 129 -1.37 7.75 -17.73
N ILE A 130 -2.68 7.52 -17.60
CA ILE A 130 -3.27 6.75 -16.50
C ILE A 130 -3.76 5.43 -17.07
N TYR A 131 -3.29 4.34 -16.48
CA TYR A 131 -3.58 2.98 -16.90
C TYR A 131 -4.49 2.27 -15.89
N ASP A 132 -5.52 1.60 -16.41
CA ASP A 132 -6.34 0.71 -15.58
C ASP A 132 -5.68 -0.66 -15.45
N VAL A 133 -5.47 -1.08 -14.21
CA VAL A 133 -4.70 -2.30 -13.91
C VAL A 133 -5.38 -3.60 -14.32
N TYR A 134 -6.69 -3.59 -14.56
CA TYR A 134 -7.43 -4.78 -14.97
C TYR A 134 -7.58 -4.92 -16.49
N GLU A 135 -7.50 -3.82 -17.24
CA GLU A 135 -7.60 -3.83 -18.70
C GLU A 135 -6.22 -3.86 -19.36
N GLU A 136 -5.32 -3.09 -18.82
CA GLU A 136 -3.98 -2.88 -19.38
C GLU A 136 -2.96 -3.49 -18.42
N LYS A 137 -2.85 -4.84 -18.38
CA LYS A 137 -1.87 -5.48 -17.50
C LYS A 137 -0.51 -4.80 -17.64
N PRO A 138 -0.13 -3.95 -16.67
CA PRO A 138 1.08 -3.16 -16.80
C PRO A 138 2.29 -4.09 -16.80
N ALA A 139 3.11 -4.00 -17.83
CA ALA A 139 4.47 -4.48 -17.73
C ALA A 139 5.24 -3.48 -16.85
N LEU A 140 5.26 -3.71 -15.55
CA LEU A 140 5.98 -2.80 -14.64
C LEU A 140 7.49 -2.97 -14.85
N CYS A 141 8.04 -4.04 -14.37
CA CYS A 141 9.41 -4.52 -14.58
C CYS A 141 9.54 -5.92 -14.02
N ASP A 142 10.64 -6.60 -14.34
CA ASP A 142 10.90 -7.93 -13.80
C ASP A 142 10.94 -7.91 -12.25
N GLY A 143 10.13 -8.77 -11.64
CA GLY A 143 10.05 -8.92 -10.20
C GLY A 143 9.11 -7.95 -9.48
N VAL A 144 8.38 -7.09 -10.19
CA VAL A 144 7.31 -6.25 -9.63
C VAL A 144 6.00 -6.51 -10.36
N GLU A 145 4.99 -6.97 -9.63
CA GLU A 145 3.69 -7.37 -10.17
C GLU A 145 2.54 -6.83 -9.34
N ILE A 146 1.48 -6.34 -9.98
CA ILE A 146 0.20 -6.08 -9.31
C ILE A 146 -0.52 -7.43 -9.19
N VAL A 147 -0.75 -7.87 -7.96
CA VAL A 147 -1.28 -9.21 -7.64
C VAL A 147 -2.68 -9.19 -7.04
N GLY A 148 -3.28 -8.04 -6.95
CA GLY A 148 -4.64 -7.92 -6.42
C GLY A 148 -5.12 -6.48 -6.22
N PRO A 149 -6.36 -6.35 -5.73
CA PRO A 149 -7.33 -7.42 -5.52
C PRO A 149 -7.84 -8.01 -6.85
N ASP A 150 -8.51 -9.18 -6.80
CA ASP A 150 -9.20 -9.70 -7.99
C ASP A 150 -10.29 -8.74 -8.45
N LYS A 151 -10.51 -8.68 -9.78
CA LYS A 151 -11.51 -7.79 -10.38
C LYS A 151 -12.91 -8.03 -9.81
N ASP A 152 -13.31 -9.29 -9.66
CA ASP A 152 -14.62 -9.64 -9.12
C ASP A 152 -14.78 -9.23 -7.66
N TYR A 153 -13.71 -9.38 -6.87
CA TYR A 153 -13.69 -8.88 -5.50
C TYR A 153 -13.86 -7.35 -5.47
N MET A 154 -13.12 -6.63 -6.28
CA MET A 154 -13.20 -5.16 -6.39
C MET A 154 -14.61 -4.72 -6.79
N LEU A 155 -15.16 -5.29 -7.87
CA LEU A 155 -16.50 -4.94 -8.35
C LEU A 155 -17.58 -5.23 -7.30
N GLY A 156 -17.52 -6.40 -6.66
CA GLY A 156 -18.47 -6.79 -5.62
C GLY A 156 -18.41 -5.90 -4.38
N THR A 157 -17.22 -5.49 -3.99
CA THR A 157 -17.00 -4.60 -2.82
C THR A 157 -17.52 -3.19 -3.10
N VAL A 158 -17.21 -2.62 -4.26
CA VAL A 158 -17.69 -1.31 -4.68
C VAL A 158 -19.22 -1.31 -4.86
N ALA A 159 -19.78 -2.36 -5.48
CA ALA A 159 -21.22 -2.48 -5.67
C ALA A 159 -21.99 -2.51 -4.33
N LYS A 160 -21.47 -3.22 -3.32
CA LYS A 160 -22.06 -3.24 -1.97
C LYS A 160 -22.09 -1.84 -1.35
N ARG A 161 -21.02 -1.07 -1.53
CA ARG A 161 -20.93 0.31 -1.04
C ARG A 161 -21.96 1.21 -1.67
N LEU A 162 -22.05 1.16 -2.98
CA LEU A 162 -22.95 2.01 -3.76
C LEU A 162 -24.42 1.59 -3.57
N ASP A 163 -24.69 0.32 -3.24
CA ASP A 163 -26.03 -0.17 -2.93
C ASP A 163 -26.57 0.37 -1.59
N GLY A 164 -25.72 0.97 -0.77
CA GLY A 164 -26.10 1.56 0.53
C GLY A 164 -26.53 0.54 1.57
N ARG A 165 -26.20 -0.75 1.36
CA ARG A 165 -26.49 -1.81 2.35
C ARG A 165 -25.61 -1.64 3.57
N GLU A 166 -26.16 -1.99 4.72
CA GLU A 166 -25.37 -2.04 5.96
C GLU A 166 -24.12 -2.89 5.78
N GLY A 167 -23.03 -2.43 6.36
CA GLY A 167 -21.76 -3.12 6.22
C GLY A 167 -20.93 -2.61 5.06
N ASP A 168 -20.93 -1.34 4.89
CA ASP A 168 -20.07 -0.54 4.06
C ASP A 168 -18.57 -0.84 4.21
N THR A 169 -18.26 -1.81 5.02
CA THR A 169 -16.92 -2.26 5.33
C THR A 169 -16.72 -3.73 4.98
N MET A 170 -15.54 -4.03 4.47
CA MET A 170 -15.05 -5.39 4.31
C MET A 170 -13.97 -5.61 5.39
N ASP A 171 -14.21 -6.52 6.31
CA ASP A 171 -13.33 -6.75 7.49
C ASP A 171 -13.11 -5.53 8.37
N GLY A 172 -14.01 -4.54 8.32
CA GLY A 172 -13.88 -3.27 9.04
C GLY A 172 -13.12 -2.19 8.28
N GLU A 173 -12.86 -2.41 6.97
CA GLU A 173 -12.32 -1.41 6.05
C GLU A 173 -13.43 -0.83 5.17
N THR A 174 -13.28 0.44 4.77
CA THR A 174 -14.15 1.05 3.75
C THR A 174 -14.01 0.31 2.43
N ALA A 175 -14.94 0.49 1.50
CA ALA A 175 -14.79 -0.11 0.17
C ALA A 175 -13.57 0.44 -0.58
N VAL A 176 -13.23 1.71 -0.36
CA VAL A 176 -12.05 2.34 -0.95
C VAL A 176 -10.79 1.63 -0.49
N ASN A 177 -10.59 1.53 0.84
CA ASN A 177 -9.45 0.83 1.43
C ASN A 177 -9.43 -0.65 1.03
N ALA A 178 -10.57 -1.35 1.18
CA ALA A 178 -10.67 -2.78 0.90
C ALA A 178 -10.28 -3.15 -0.54
N THR A 179 -10.39 -2.22 -1.48
CA THR A 179 -10.02 -2.39 -2.88
C THR A 179 -8.65 -1.85 -3.25
N SER A 180 -7.81 -1.53 -2.26
CA SER A 180 -6.41 -1.12 -2.48
C SER A 180 -5.66 -2.11 -3.36
N LEU A 181 -4.91 -1.62 -4.33
CA LEU A 181 -4.05 -2.46 -5.17
C LEU A 181 -2.95 -3.10 -4.33
N GLN A 182 -2.68 -4.35 -4.63
CA GLN A 182 -1.65 -5.14 -3.96
C GLN A 182 -0.49 -5.38 -4.92
N VAL A 183 0.73 -5.16 -4.43
CA VAL A 183 1.95 -5.30 -5.23
C VAL A 183 2.87 -6.34 -4.62
N SER A 184 3.32 -7.27 -5.45
CA SER A 184 4.35 -8.25 -5.13
C SER A 184 5.70 -7.75 -5.65
N VAL A 185 6.70 -7.70 -4.77
CA VAL A 185 8.08 -7.36 -5.13
C VAL A 185 9.00 -8.52 -4.79
N THR A 186 9.83 -8.94 -5.75
CA THR A 186 10.79 -10.03 -5.57
C THR A 186 12.19 -9.45 -5.37
N ILE A 187 12.77 -9.64 -4.19
CA ILE A 187 14.13 -9.20 -3.83
C ILE A 187 15.00 -10.44 -3.65
N GLY A 188 15.86 -10.73 -4.62
CA GLY A 188 16.60 -11.99 -4.66
C GLY A 188 15.66 -13.20 -4.68
N SER A 189 15.70 -14.02 -3.62
CA SER A 189 14.80 -15.17 -3.46
C SER A 189 13.59 -14.88 -2.56
N ARG A 190 13.41 -13.65 -2.14
CA ARG A 190 12.39 -13.23 -1.16
C ARG A 190 11.27 -12.47 -1.83
N LYS A 191 10.06 -12.68 -1.33
CA LYS A 191 8.87 -11.97 -1.80
C LYS A 191 8.33 -11.01 -0.74
N VAL A 192 8.06 -9.79 -1.16
CA VAL A 192 7.44 -8.73 -0.35
C VAL A 192 6.05 -8.46 -0.90
N LEU A 193 5.05 -8.37 -0.04
CA LEU A 193 3.70 -7.93 -0.37
C LEU A 193 3.46 -6.52 0.18
N LEU A 194 3.14 -5.58 -0.69
CA LEU A 194 2.61 -4.27 -0.34
C LEU A 194 1.11 -4.32 -0.52
N CYS A 195 0.36 -3.85 0.48
CA CYS A 195 -1.08 -4.07 0.58
C CYS A 195 -1.91 -2.79 0.54
N GLY A 196 -1.28 -1.59 0.66
CA GLY A 196 -2.04 -0.37 0.97
C GLY A 196 -2.91 -0.60 2.20
N ASP A 197 -4.17 -0.25 2.10
CA ASP A 197 -5.16 -0.38 3.17
C ASP A 197 -6.11 -1.57 2.99
N SER A 198 -5.70 -2.56 2.19
CA SER A 198 -6.51 -3.74 1.86
C SER A 198 -7.17 -4.38 3.07
N SER A 199 -8.36 -4.93 2.89
CA SER A 199 -8.95 -5.82 3.87
C SER A 199 -8.20 -7.16 3.93
N PHE A 200 -8.29 -7.86 5.05
CA PHE A 200 -7.70 -9.19 5.21
C PHE A 200 -8.21 -10.19 4.16
N SER A 201 -9.51 -10.18 3.87
CA SER A 201 -10.12 -11.09 2.90
C SER A 201 -9.61 -10.89 1.46
N ALA A 202 -9.05 -9.72 1.13
CA ALA A 202 -8.45 -9.46 -0.18
C ALA A 202 -7.04 -10.05 -0.34
N ILE A 203 -6.38 -10.41 0.76
CA ILE A 203 -4.97 -10.84 0.77
C ILE A 203 -4.73 -12.21 1.39
N GLU A 204 -5.70 -12.79 2.09
CA GLU A 204 -5.56 -14.00 2.90
C GLU A 204 -4.96 -15.18 2.12
N ASP A 205 -5.45 -15.43 0.93
CA ASP A 205 -5.05 -16.53 0.05
C ASP A 205 -3.59 -16.43 -0.43
N LYS A 206 -3.03 -15.23 -0.44
CA LYS A 206 -1.68 -14.91 -0.93
C LYS A 206 -0.62 -14.94 0.16
N LEU A 207 -0.99 -14.69 1.42
CA LEU A 207 -0.05 -14.46 2.54
C LEU A 207 1.04 -15.52 2.68
N SER A 208 0.73 -16.79 2.41
CA SER A 208 1.67 -17.90 2.55
C SER A 208 2.92 -17.76 1.69
N GLN A 209 2.84 -17.02 0.58
CA GLN A 209 3.89 -16.88 -0.43
C GLN A 209 4.94 -15.82 -0.07
N TYR A 210 4.69 -14.96 0.94
CA TYR A 210 5.51 -13.78 1.20
C TYR A 210 6.36 -13.92 2.46
N ASP A 211 7.60 -13.45 2.35
CA ASP A 211 8.59 -13.37 3.45
C ASP A 211 8.48 -12.04 4.20
N CYS A 212 7.97 -11.00 3.53
CA CYS A 212 7.72 -9.69 4.09
C CYS A 212 6.32 -9.22 3.68
N ILE A 213 5.59 -8.59 4.60
CA ILE A 213 4.22 -8.13 4.37
C ILE A 213 4.09 -6.73 4.98
N GLN A 214 3.69 -5.74 4.18
CA GLN A 214 3.16 -4.49 4.72
C GLN A 214 1.85 -4.81 5.42
N LEU A 215 1.73 -4.46 6.69
CA LEU A 215 0.48 -4.59 7.42
C LEU A 215 -0.50 -3.52 6.93
N PRO A 216 -1.68 -3.93 6.43
CA PRO A 216 -2.62 -2.98 5.83
C PRO A 216 -3.06 -1.88 6.79
N HIS A 217 -3.40 -0.73 6.21
CA HIS A 217 -4.01 0.39 6.90
C HIS A 217 -3.19 0.82 8.12
N HIS A 218 -1.92 1.16 7.85
CA HIS A 218 -0.92 1.60 8.84
C HIS A 218 -0.76 0.63 10.03
N GLY A 219 -0.97 -0.67 9.80
CA GLY A 219 -0.88 -1.69 10.84
C GLY A 219 -2.08 -1.74 11.78
N LYS A 220 -3.28 -1.50 11.28
CA LYS A 220 -4.54 -1.64 12.03
C LYS A 220 -4.61 -2.97 12.76
N GLU A 221 -4.77 -2.93 14.09
CA GLU A 221 -4.61 -4.09 14.97
C GLU A 221 -5.40 -5.32 14.51
N LYS A 222 -6.69 -5.14 14.19
CA LYS A 222 -7.55 -6.25 13.77
C LYS A 222 -7.11 -6.93 12.49
N GLN A 223 -6.57 -6.18 11.53
CA GLN A 223 -6.04 -6.72 10.28
C GLN A 223 -4.72 -7.47 10.58
N ALA A 224 -3.84 -6.83 11.36
CA ALA A 224 -2.57 -7.40 11.74
C ALA A 224 -2.74 -8.73 12.51
N GLU A 225 -3.68 -8.82 13.45
CA GLU A 225 -3.97 -10.06 14.19
C GLU A 225 -4.33 -11.21 13.26
N LYS A 226 -5.25 -11.00 12.33
CA LYS A 226 -5.65 -12.02 11.35
C LYS A 226 -4.46 -12.48 10.49
N ILE A 227 -3.61 -11.52 10.05
CA ILE A 227 -2.41 -11.84 9.27
C ILE A 227 -1.42 -12.65 10.10
N PHE A 228 -1.19 -12.28 11.36
CA PHE A 228 -0.31 -13.00 12.28
C PHE A 228 -0.79 -14.44 12.52
N GLU A 229 -2.09 -14.61 12.73
CA GLU A 229 -2.72 -15.93 12.91
C GLU A 229 -2.57 -16.79 11.64
N SER A 230 -2.87 -16.23 10.47
CA SER A 230 -2.73 -16.92 9.18
C SER A 230 -1.30 -17.36 8.91
N LYS A 231 -0.30 -16.53 9.20
CA LYS A 231 1.13 -16.85 9.02
C LYS A 231 1.68 -17.84 10.04
N GLY A 232 1.12 -17.91 11.24
CA GLY A 232 1.39 -18.91 12.28
C GLY A 232 2.83 -18.97 12.83
N ASN A 233 3.81 -18.32 12.21
CA ASN A 233 5.20 -18.32 12.68
C ASN A 233 5.73 -16.89 12.84
N PRO A 234 5.81 -16.38 14.06
CA PRO A 234 6.12 -14.97 14.31
C PRO A 234 7.53 -14.54 13.88
N ILE A 235 8.48 -15.45 13.72
CA ILE A 235 9.89 -15.11 13.50
C ILE A 235 10.26 -15.09 12.00
N LYS A 236 9.56 -15.87 11.18
CA LYS A 236 9.94 -16.07 9.78
C LYS A 236 9.58 -14.91 8.87
N THR A 237 8.45 -14.26 9.14
CA THR A 237 7.95 -13.16 8.30
C THR A 237 8.35 -11.83 8.90
N LEU A 238 8.83 -10.92 8.07
CA LEU A 238 9.01 -9.52 8.39
C LEU A 238 7.69 -8.77 8.14
N TYR A 239 7.29 -7.91 9.04
CA TYR A 239 6.13 -7.06 8.88
C TYR A 239 6.54 -5.61 8.86
N LEU A 240 6.03 -4.86 7.89
CA LEU A 240 6.27 -3.43 7.74
C LEU A 240 5.02 -2.67 8.14
N VAL A 241 5.20 -1.57 8.84
CA VAL A 241 4.16 -0.59 9.15
C VAL A 241 4.67 0.76 8.68
N SER A 242 3.98 1.33 7.72
CA SER A 242 4.18 2.70 7.29
C SER A 242 3.43 3.61 8.24
N ASP A 243 4.10 4.53 8.77
CA ASP A 243 3.71 5.54 9.74
C ASP A 243 2.36 5.40 10.42
N ASN A 244 2.36 5.59 11.70
CA ASN A 244 1.18 5.38 12.51
C ASN A 244 1.24 6.25 13.75
N THR A 245 0.23 7.08 13.92
CA THR A 245 0.00 7.82 15.17
C THR A 245 -1.22 7.26 15.87
N GLY A 246 -1.01 6.28 16.72
CA GLY A 246 -2.09 5.69 17.51
C GLY A 246 -3.10 4.91 16.69
N SER A 247 -4.38 5.04 17.02
CA SER A 247 -5.49 4.41 16.30
C SER A 247 -6.23 5.35 15.36
N THR A 248 -5.72 6.54 15.17
CA THR A 248 -6.27 7.52 14.21
C THR A 248 -5.85 7.08 12.81
N ASN A 249 -6.71 7.26 11.82
CA ASN A 249 -6.45 6.86 10.45
C ASN A 249 -6.01 5.39 10.28
N GLY A 250 -6.65 4.50 11.03
CA GLY A 250 -6.50 3.07 10.86
C GLY A 250 -5.42 2.40 11.68
N GLY A 251 -4.27 3.01 11.87
CA GLY A 251 -3.15 2.42 12.56
C GLY A 251 -3.35 2.05 14.03
N SER A 252 -2.37 1.40 14.64
CA SER A 252 -2.46 0.99 16.04
C SER A 252 -1.14 1.01 16.78
N ASP A 253 -1.08 1.74 17.90
CA ASP A 253 0.03 1.65 18.86
C ASP A 253 0.08 0.30 19.59
N LYS A 254 -1.00 -0.47 19.54
CA LYS A 254 -1.09 -1.76 20.24
C LYS A 254 -0.16 -2.83 19.66
N LEU A 255 0.32 -2.68 18.43
CA LEU A 255 1.32 -3.58 17.87
C LEU A 255 2.65 -3.57 18.66
N ASP A 256 2.83 -2.59 19.57
CA ASP A 256 3.93 -2.54 20.52
C ASP A 256 3.71 -3.34 21.80
N ASP A 257 2.50 -3.81 22.01
CA ASP A 257 2.16 -4.58 23.21
C ASP A 257 2.96 -5.87 23.33
N LYS A 258 3.09 -6.34 24.56
CA LYS A 258 3.84 -7.57 24.87
C LYS A 258 3.35 -8.79 24.09
N LYS A 259 2.06 -8.85 23.74
CA LYS A 259 1.48 -9.97 22.98
C LYS A 259 2.07 -10.10 21.57
N TYR A 260 2.58 -9.00 20.99
CA TYR A 260 3.17 -8.98 19.64
C TYR A 260 4.70 -9.03 19.63
N LYS A 261 5.36 -9.06 20.80
CA LYS A 261 6.84 -9.04 20.89
C LYS A 261 7.56 -10.17 20.12
N GLY A 262 6.85 -11.24 19.80
CA GLY A 262 7.39 -12.35 19.04
C GLY A 262 7.47 -12.07 17.53
N TYR A 263 6.71 -11.12 17.01
CA TYR A 263 6.65 -10.79 15.59
C TYR A 263 7.73 -9.78 15.20
N ARG A 264 8.29 -9.95 14.01
CA ARG A 264 9.31 -9.05 13.46
C ARG A 264 8.64 -7.85 12.80
N VAL A 265 8.09 -6.94 13.58
CA VAL A 265 7.46 -5.71 13.09
C VAL A 265 8.48 -4.58 13.04
N LYS A 266 8.62 -3.93 11.89
CA LYS A 266 9.33 -2.67 11.72
C LYS A 266 8.33 -1.58 11.37
N ASN A 267 8.40 -0.47 12.09
CA ASN A 267 7.51 0.68 11.94
C ASN A 267 8.34 1.93 11.65
N THR A 268 8.02 2.67 10.59
CA THR A 268 8.74 3.88 10.19
C THR A 268 8.71 4.94 11.29
N ARG A 269 7.65 5.05 12.04
CA ARG A 269 7.57 5.94 13.21
C ARG A 269 8.70 5.73 14.22
N LYS A 270 9.18 4.50 14.37
CA LYS A 270 10.26 4.15 15.30
C LYS A 270 11.63 4.10 14.65
N CYS A 271 11.66 3.55 13.46
CA CYS A 271 12.91 3.25 12.76
C CYS A 271 13.39 4.42 11.88
N GLY A 272 12.52 5.40 11.58
CA GLY A 272 12.72 6.26 10.43
C GLY A 272 12.47 5.46 9.14
N ASP A 273 13.12 5.83 8.06
CA ASP A 273 13.03 5.07 6.81
C ASP A 273 13.45 3.62 7.01
N ILE A 274 12.77 2.73 6.29
CA ILE A 274 13.07 1.30 6.35
C ILE A 274 13.52 0.85 4.96
N GLU A 275 14.77 0.47 4.86
CA GLU A 275 15.30 -0.19 3.68
C GLU A 275 15.03 -1.70 3.76
N VAL A 276 14.43 -2.25 2.69
CA VAL A 276 14.15 -3.68 2.53
C VAL A 276 14.96 -4.18 1.34
N ASP A 277 16.11 -4.76 1.63
CA ASP A 277 17.02 -5.41 0.71
C ASP A 277 17.21 -6.89 1.09
N GLU A 278 18.08 -7.62 0.39
CA GLU A 278 18.36 -9.03 0.74
C GLU A 278 18.90 -9.19 2.17
N LYS A 279 19.67 -8.23 2.67
CA LYS A 279 20.34 -8.30 3.99
C LYS A 279 19.34 -8.26 5.14
N ILE A 280 18.20 -7.58 4.96
CA ILE A 280 17.18 -7.50 6.01
C ILE A 280 16.61 -8.88 6.38
N PHE A 281 16.67 -9.83 5.43
CA PHE A 281 16.19 -11.20 5.63
C PHE A 281 17.24 -12.12 6.25
N GLU A 282 18.50 -11.73 6.23
CA GLU A 282 19.57 -12.52 6.84
C GLU A 282 19.37 -12.58 8.37
N LYS A 283 19.36 -13.78 8.93
CA LYS A 283 19.36 -13.95 10.37
C LYS A 283 20.67 -13.40 10.90
N LYS A 284 20.64 -12.37 11.75
CA LYS A 284 21.78 -12.10 12.64
C LYS A 284 21.94 -13.34 13.53
N SER A 285 22.87 -14.20 13.19
CA SER A 285 23.30 -15.28 14.07
C SER A 285 23.94 -14.62 15.29
N TYR A 286 23.22 -14.52 16.39
CA TYR A 286 23.84 -14.25 17.67
C TYR A 286 24.65 -15.49 18.05
N THR A 287 25.91 -15.51 17.69
CA THR A 287 26.89 -16.38 18.34
C THR A 287 26.95 -15.93 19.79
N THR A 288 26.22 -16.59 20.65
CA THR A 288 26.48 -16.55 22.09
C THR A 288 27.83 -17.20 22.31
N GLY A 289 28.88 -16.39 22.27
CA GLY A 289 30.21 -16.78 22.74
C GLY A 289 30.14 -17.00 24.24
N LYS A 290 29.73 -18.18 24.68
CA LYS A 290 30.10 -18.67 25.99
C LYS A 290 31.55 -19.14 25.91
N THR A 291 32.48 -18.26 26.21
CA THR A 291 33.83 -18.65 26.63
C THR A 291 33.66 -19.30 28.01
N LEU A 292 33.66 -20.61 28.06
CA LEU A 292 33.93 -21.33 29.31
C LEU A 292 35.41 -21.12 29.60
N GLY A 293 35.70 -20.20 30.53
CA GLY A 293 36.98 -20.16 31.17
C GLY A 293 37.13 -21.38 32.07
N VAL A 294 38.18 -22.12 31.84
CA VAL A 294 38.74 -23.10 32.78
C VAL A 294 39.66 -22.37 33.72
#